data_1355f6e14fdabf0a9cdbb7d53fef5065
#
_entry.id   1355f6e14fdabf0a9cdbb7d53fef5065
#
_cell.length_a   1.000
_cell.length_b   1.000
_cell.length_c   1.000
_cell.angle_alpha   90.00
_cell.angle_beta   90.00
_cell.angle_gamma   90.00
#
_symmetry.space_group_name_H-M   'P 1'
#
loop_
_entity.id
_entity.type
_entity.pdbx_description
1 polymer ?
#
loop_
_entity_poly.entity_id
_entity_poly.type
_entity_poly.pdbx_seq_one_letter_code
_entity_poly.pdbx_strand_id
1 'polypeptide(L)'
;MNKNLIIPKDKIADFCERHHIRRLAVFGSALRADFSAQSDVDILVEFQPGSEPGFGFFDMQNELSNLLARNVELHTPNFLSRYFRDAILSEAEVQYVQS
;
A
#
# COMPACT_ATOMS: atom_id res chain seq x y z
N MET A 1 -13.36 2.81 -4.14
CA MET A 1 -12.31 1.90 -4.62
C MET A 1 -12.91 0.85 -5.53
N ASN A 2 -12.10 0.25 -6.39
CA ASN A 2 -12.56 -0.70 -7.39
C ASN A 2 -13.08 -1.99 -6.75
N LYS A 3 -14.24 -2.49 -7.20
CA LYS A 3 -14.84 -3.70 -6.64
C LYS A 3 -14.10 -4.99 -7.02
N ASN A 4 -13.12 -4.91 -7.93
CA ASN A 4 -12.23 -6.03 -8.24
C ASN A 4 -11.10 -6.20 -7.22
N LEU A 5 -11.01 -5.31 -6.24
CA LEU A 5 -10.00 -5.36 -5.19
C LEU A 5 -10.71 -5.41 -3.83
N ILE A 6 -10.44 -6.49 -3.10
CA ILE A 6 -10.99 -6.68 -1.75
C ILE A 6 -9.86 -6.46 -0.75
N ILE A 7 -10.06 -5.51 0.16
CA ILE A 7 -9.10 -5.18 1.21
C ILE A 7 -9.66 -5.69 2.55
N PRO A 8 -9.12 -6.78 3.10
CA PRO A 8 -9.57 -7.29 4.41
C PRO A 8 -9.02 -6.39 5.51
N LYS A 9 -9.86 -5.50 6.02
CA LYS A 9 -9.44 -4.43 6.92
C LYS A 9 -8.76 -4.94 8.19
N ASP A 10 -9.28 -6.02 8.79
CA ASP A 10 -8.69 -6.58 10.02
C ASP A 10 -7.28 -7.12 9.77
N LYS A 11 -7.08 -7.78 8.63
CA LYS A 11 -5.76 -8.32 8.26
C LYS A 11 -4.79 -7.21 7.91
N ILE A 12 -5.26 -6.16 7.26
CA ILE A 12 -4.45 -4.99 6.94
C ILE A 12 -4.02 -4.27 8.22
N ALA A 13 -4.94 -4.09 9.16
CA ALA A 13 -4.61 -3.46 10.44
C ALA A 13 -3.55 -4.26 11.19
N ASP A 14 -3.69 -5.58 11.26
CA ASP A 14 -2.71 -6.45 11.89
C ASP A 14 -1.34 -6.36 11.20
N PHE A 15 -1.33 -6.38 9.88
CA PHE A 15 -0.10 -6.22 9.09
C PHE A 15 0.59 -4.88 9.42
N CYS A 16 -0.18 -3.81 9.43
CA CYS A 16 0.36 -2.47 9.70
C CYS A 16 0.91 -2.35 11.12
N GLU A 17 0.21 -2.92 12.11
CA GLU A 17 0.66 -2.90 13.49
C GLU A 17 1.95 -3.68 13.68
N ARG A 18 2.06 -4.86 13.07
CA ARG A 18 3.27 -5.68 13.17
C ARG A 18 4.49 -5.02 12.52
N HIS A 19 4.28 -4.26 11.47
CA HIS A 19 5.38 -3.62 10.73
C HIS A 19 5.57 -2.14 11.05
N HIS A 20 4.87 -1.65 12.06
CA HIS A 20 4.98 -0.24 12.52
C HIS A 20 4.66 0.75 11.39
N ILE A 21 3.65 0.42 10.59
CA ILE A 21 3.16 1.29 9.53
C ILE A 21 2.19 2.30 10.13
N ARG A 22 2.41 3.56 9.86
CA ARG A 22 1.55 4.64 10.31
C ARG A 22 0.34 4.82 9.41
N ARG A 23 0.53 4.66 8.11
CA ARG A 23 -0.54 4.83 7.12
C ARG A 23 -0.31 3.91 5.93
N LEU A 24 -1.38 3.29 5.43
CA LEU A 24 -1.35 2.47 4.23
C LEU A 24 -2.47 2.93 3.31
N ALA A 25 -2.15 3.15 2.04
CA ALA A 25 -3.12 3.64 1.05
C ALA A 25 -2.94 2.91 -0.28
N VAL A 26 -4.01 2.83 -1.05
CA VAL A 26 -4.01 2.25 -2.40
C VAL A 26 -4.02 3.40 -3.41
N PHE A 27 -3.23 3.29 -4.46
CA PHE A 27 -3.18 4.31 -5.49
C PHE A 27 -2.96 3.68 -6.88
N GLY A 28 -2.89 4.52 -7.90
CA GLY A 28 -2.57 4.07 -9.25
C GLY A 28 -3.70 3.28 -9.90
N SER A 29 -3.35 2.17 -10.56
CA SER A 29 -4.29 1.40 -11.37
C SER A 29 -5.49 0.86 -10.60
N ALA A 30 -5.33 0.58 -9.31
CA ALA A 30 -6.43 0.08 -8.48
C ALA A 30 -7.58 1.07 -8.33
N LEU A 31 -7.34 2.35 -8.63
CA LEU A 31 -8.36 3.40 -8.56
C LEU A 31 -9.02 3.66 -9.92
N ARG A 32 -8.59 2.95 -10.96
CA ARG A 32 -9.09 3.15 -12.32
C ARG A 32 -10.19 2.16 -12.66
N ALA A 33 -11.06 2.53 -13.61
CA ALA A 33 -12.16 1.68 -14.04
C ALA A 33 -11.70 0.43 -14.78
N ASP A 34 -10.53 0.45 -15.40
CA ASP A 34 -9.97 -0.67 -16.15
C ASP A 34 -9.16 -1.65 -15.31
N PHE A 35 -9.15 -1.48 -13.99
CA PHE A 35 -8.46 -2.39 -13.08
C PHE A 35 -9.07 -3.80 -13.17
N SER A 36 -8.22 -4.80 -13.36
CA SER A 36 -8.65 -6.18 -13.56
C SER A 36 -7.95 -7.13 -12.58
N ALA A 37 -8.31 -8.42 -12.65
CA ALA A 37 -7.68 -9.44 -11.82
C ALA A 37 -6.18 -9.61 -12.12
N GLN A 38 -5.72 -9.20 -13.30
CA GLN A 38 -4.31 -9.27 -13.67
C GLN A 38 -3.53 -7.98 -13.38
N SER A 39 -4.21 -6.93 -12.98
CA SER A 39 -3.55 -5.66 -12.69
C SER A 39 -2.77 -5.72 -11.37
N ASP A 40 -1.60 -5.09 -11.33
CA ASP A 40 -0.83 -4.96 -10.11
C ASP A 40 -1.49 -3.93 -9.19
N VAL A 41 -1.34 -4.14 -7.88
CA VAL A 41 -1.89 -3.23 -6.88
C VAL A 41 -0.76 -2.37 -6.33
N ASP A 42 -0.84 -1.06 -6.57
CA ASP A 42 0.13 -0.10 -6.03
C ASP A 42 -0.31 0.32 -4.64
N ILE A 43 0.55 0.06 -3.65
CA ILE A 43 0.27 0.39 -2.25
C ILE A 43 1.36 1.30 -1.72
N LEU A 44 0.93 2.38 -1.09
CA LEU A 44 1.81 3.35 -0.46
C LEU A 44 1.77 3.14 1.05
N VAL A 45 2.94 2.96 1.67
CA VAL A 45 3.05 2.83 3.12
C VAL A 45 3.94 3.92 3.67
N GLU A 46 3.55 4.44 4.85
CA GLU A 46 4.34 5.38 5.61
C GLU A 46 4.62 4.75 6.97
N PHE A 47 5.88 4.67 7.34
CA PHE A 47 6.31 4.04 8.59
C PHE A 47 6.32 5.04 9.73
N GLN A 48 6.22 4.52 10.95
CA GLN A 48 6.50 5.32 12.14
C GLN A 48 7.95 5.77 12.09
N PRO A 49 8.28 6.96 12.60
CA PRO A 49 9.65 7.44 12.58
C PRO A 49 10.62 6.43 13.19
N GLY A 50 11.71 6.14 12.46
CA GLY A 50 12.72 5.20 12.90
C GLY A 50 12.39 3.73 12.68
N SER A 51 11.25 3.42 12.07
CA SER A 51 10.79 2.03 11.87
C SER A 51 10.89 1.55 10.43
N GLU A 52 11.60 2.23 9.58
CA GLU A 52 11.80 1.84 8.20
C GLU A 52 12.54 0.49 8.14
N PRO A 53 12.03 -0.49 7.38
CA PRO A 53 12.46 -1.90 7.49
C PRO A 53 13.76 -2.24 6.78
N GLY A 54 14.34 -1.35 5.98
CA GLY A 54 15.55 -1.68 5.22
C GLY A 54 15.32 -2.85 4.27
N PHE A 55 16.13 -3.91 4.39
CA PHE A 55 16.02 -5.07 3.50
C PHE A 55 14.71 -5.86 3.68
N GLY A 56 14.05 -5.72 4.82
CA GLY A 56 12.76 -6.37 5.06
C GLY A 56 11.61 -5.84 4.22
N PHE A 57 11.84 -4.76 3.48
CA PHE A 57 10.83 -4.15 2.63
C PHE A 57 10.26 -5.11 1.58
N PHE A 58 11.12 -5.91 0.96
CA PHE A 58 10.69 -6.88 -0.05
C PHE A 58 9.90 -8.03 0.57
N ASP A 59 10.26 -8.45 1.77
CA ASP A 59 9.48 -9.48 2.49
C ASP A 59 8.09 -8.97 2.83
N MET A 60 7.97 -7.69 3.18
CA MET A 60 6.69 -7.05 3.43
C MET A 60 5.82 -7.02 2.18
N GLN A 61 6.42 -6.71 1.03
CA GLN A 61 5.72 -6.71 -0.25
C GLN A 61 5.16 -8.09 -0.57
N ASN A 62 5.95 -9.14 -0.36
CA ASN A 62 5.52 -10.52 -0.58
C ASN A 62 4.42 -10.92 0.38
N GLU A 63 4.54 -10.56 1.65
CA GLU A 63 3.50 -10.85 2.65
C GLU A 63 2.18 -10.19 2.26
N LEU A 64 2.23 -8.93 1.85
CA LEU A 64 1.04 -8.18 1.46
C LEU A 64 0.42 -8.75 0.19
N SER A 65 1.25 -9.18 -0.77
CA SER A 65 0.77 -9.84 -1.98
C SER A 65 0.01 -11.12 -1.65
N ASN A 66 0.52 -11.91 -0.72
CA ASN A 66 -0.15 -13.14 -0.27
C ASN A 66 -1.45 -12.82 0.46
N LEU A 67 -1.43 -11.79 1.30
CA LEU A 67 -2.58 -11.38 2.08
C LEU A 67 -3.75 -10.92 1.20
N LEU A 68 -3.43 -10.19 0.13
CA LEU A 68 -4.44 -9.68 -0.81
C LEU A 68 -4.73 -10.64 -1.96
N ALA A 69 -3.96 -11.72 -2.08
CA ALA A 69 -4.03 -12.65 -3.22
C ALA A 69 -3.88 -11.91 -4.56
N ARG A 70 -3.02 -10.90 -4.60
CA ARG A 70 -2.77 -10.05 -5.75
C ARG A 70 -1.28 -9.72 -5.81
N ASN A 71 -0.78 -9.42 -7.00
CA ASN A 71 0.58 -8.92 -7.12
C ASN A 71 0.63 -7.47 -6.64
N VAL A 72 1.37 -7.22 -5.58
CA VAL A 72 1.45 -5.90 -4.94
C VAL A 72 2.81 -5.28 -5.23
N GLU A 73 2.81 -4.00 -5.60
CA GLU A 73 4.00 -3.17 -5.64
C GLU A 73 3.94 -2.20 -4.47
N LEU A 74 4.92 -2.31 -3.58
CA LEU A 74 4.95 -1.52 -2.36
C LEU A 74 5.85 -0.30 -2.55
N HIS A 75 5.35 0.87 -2.15
CA HIS A 75 6.04 2.14 -2.32
C HIS A 75 6.05 2.92 -1.01
N THR A 76 7.06 3.77 -0.85
CA THR A 76 7.07 4.76 0.23
C THR A 76 7.14 6.15 -0.40
N PRO A 77 6.68 7.21 0.32
CA PRO A 77 6.74 8.56 -0.24
C PRO A 77 8.16 8.99 -0.66
N ASN A 78 9.18 8.52 0.04
CA ASN A 78 10.56 8.89 -0.26
C ASN A 78 11.08 8.30 -1.58
N PHE A 79 10.49 7.18 -2.04
CA PHE A 79 10.87 6.55 -3.29
C PHE A 79 10.06 7.07 -4.49
N LEU A 80 9.04 7.87 -4.24
CA LEU A 80 8.27 8.47 -5.31
C LEU A 80 9.02 9.70 -5.84
N SER A 81 8.97 9.89 -7.16
CA SER A 81 9.49 11.11 -7.76
C SER A 81 8.77 12.32 -7.14
N ARG A 82 9.52 13.34 -6.75
CA ARG A 82 8.94 14.55 -6.17
C ARG A 82 7.94 15.25 -7.11
N TYR A 83 8.07 15.02 -8.40
CA TYR A 83 7.15 15.60 -9.39
C TYR A 83 5.77 14.98 -9.35
N PHE A 84 5.68 13.72 -8.91
CA PHE A 84 4.42 12.97 -8.86
C PHE A 84 3.92 12.72 -7.44
N ARG A 85 4.76 12.96 -6.44
CA ARG A 85 4.46 12.62 -5.05
C ARG A 85 3.16 13.26 -4.56
N ASP A 86 3.00 14.56 -4.77
CA ASP A 86 1.82 15.28 -4.29
C ASP A 86 0.55 14.78 -4.98
N ALA A 87 0.62 14.53 -6.28
CA ALA A 87 -0.52 13.99 -7.02
C ALA A 87 -0.91 12.60 -6.51
N ILE A 88 0.08 11.73 -6.29
CA ILE A 88 -0.18 10.38 -5.78
C ILE A 88 -0.78 10.44 -4.39
N LEU A 89 -0.22 11.27 -3.50
CA LEU A 89 -0.72 11.41 -2.13
C LEU A 89 -2.15 11.95 -2.11
N SER A 90 -2.50 12.85 -3.02
CA SER A 90 -3.85 13.41 -3.05
C SER A 90 -4.88 12.45 -3.64
N GLU A 91 -4.46 11.52 -4.53
CA GLU A 91 -5.36 10.54 -5.14
C GLU A 91 -5.50 9.27 -4.32
N ALA A 92 -4.51 8.94 -3.48
CA ALA A 92 -4.46 7.68 -2.76
C ALA A 92 -5.65 7.53 -1.81
N GLU A 93 -6.24 6.33 -1.82
CA GLU A 93 -7.33 5.99 -0.90
C GLU A 93 -6.75 5.28 0.32
N VAL A 94 -6.86 5.92 1.48
CA VAL A 94 -6.32 5.41 2.73
C VAL A 94 -7.13 4.22 3.21
N GLN A 95 -6.45 3.11 3.51
CA GLN A 95 -7.06 1.90 4.04
C GLN A 95 -6.76 1.70 5.53
N TYR A 96 -5.68 2.30 6.02
CA TYR A 96 -5.29 2.20 7.42
C TYR A 96 -4.57 3.48 7.85
N VAL A 97 -4.93 3.98 9.01
CA VAL A 97 -4.24 5.09 9.69
C VAL A 97 -4.09 4.70 11.16
N GLN A 98 -2.90 4.87 11.70
CA GLN A 98 -2.65 4.65 13.12
C GLN A 98 -3.38 5.71 13.95
N SER A 99 -4.13 5.26 14.92
CA SER A 99 -4.82 6.19 15.84
C SER A 99 -3.92 6.73 16.93
#